data_bac319752a90c474c6ed74256dcd56a3
#
_entry.id   bac319752a90c474c6ed74256dcd56a3
#
_cell.length_a   1.000
_cell.length_b   1.000
_cell.length_c   1.000
_cell.angle_alpha   90.00
_cell.angle_beta   90.00
_cell.angle_gamma   90.00
#
_symmetry.space_group_name_H-M   'P 1'
#
loop_
_entity.id
_entity.type
_entity.pdbx_description
1 polymer ?
#
loop_
_entity_poly.entity_id
_entity_poly.type
_entity_poly.pdbx_seq_one_letter_code
_entity_poly.pdbx_strand_id
1 'polypeptide(L)'
;MEESVIKKQKNGIKDANEKQDFFAIMKDCKSWRIKLKTVLIFLLILLSWFVVIQYITAEKYVAIVNVLGENEQISAGENKDLIDYGNLPKGGSSTRFITISNSGNSDIYIKILKIGGIGKLIKVNRNDFFLRSKEIEKLEFSVETEADTKEKEYTGKVIIFKIPKIL
;
A
#
# COMPACT_ATOMS: atom_id res chain seq x y z
N MET A 1 -62.46 -4.60 -49.58
CA MET A 1 -61.05 -4.80 -49.94
C MET A 1 -60.13 -3.73 -49.33
N GLU A 2 -60.58 -2.52 -49.14
CA GLU A 2 -59.77 -1.39 -48.55
C GLU A 2 -59.41 -1.55 -47.05
N GLU A 3 -60.32 -2.07 -46.27
CA GLU A 3 -60.13 -2.20 -44.80
C GLU A 3 -58.98 -3.17 -44.40
N SER A 4 -58.74 -4.20 -45.23
CA SER A 4 -57.66 -5.17 -45.00
C SER A 4 -56.29 -4.58 -45.29
N VAL A 5 -56.18 -3.63 -46.22
CA VAL A 5 -54.95 -2.93 -46.58
C VAL A 5 -54.57 -1.93 -45.49
N ILE A 6 -55.53 -1.18 -44.95
CA ILE A 6 -55.33 -0.21 -43.89
C ILE A 6 -54.84 -0.88 -42.60
N LYS A 7 -55.41 -2.07 -42.28
CA LYS A 7 -55.01 -2.83 -41.08
C LYS A 7 -53.58 -3.37 -41.19
N LYS A 8 -53.17 -3.80 -42.38
CA LYS A 8 -51.81 -4.29 -42.65
C LYS A 8 -50.77 -3.16 -42.57
N GLN A 9 -51.12 -1.96 -43.06
CA GLN A 9 -50.28 -0.80 -42.98
C GLN A 9 -50.11 -0.29 -41.55
N LYS A 10 -51.17 -0.29 -40.72
CA LYS A 10 -51.14 0.09 -39.33
C LYS A 10 -50.28 -0.84 -38.45
N ASN A 11 -50.29 -2.15 -38.72
CA ASN A 11 -49.46 -3.13 -38.04
C ASN A 11 -47.98 -2.99 -38.42
N GLY A 12 -47.66 -2.74 -39.70
CA GLY A 12 -46.28 -2.52 -40.14
C GLY A 12 -45.62 -1.25 -39.54
N ILE A 13 -46.43 -0.21 -39.29
CA ILE A 13 -45.96 1.01 -38.64
C ILE A 13 -45.72 0.78 -37.13
N LYS A 14 -46.55 -0.02 -36.46
CA LYS A 14 -46.30 -0.39 -35.05
C LYS A 14 -45.04 -1.20 -34.87
N ASP A 15 -44.81 -2.20 -35.72
CA ASP A 15 -43.61 -3.04 -35.66
C ASP A 15 -42.32 -2.25 -35.97
N ALA A 16 -42.40 -1.26 -36.85
CA ALA A 16 -41.26 -0.38 -37.14
C ALA A 16 -40.90 0.54 -35.98
N ASN A 17 -41.92 1.11 -35.31
CA ASN A 17 -41.68 1.97 -34.11
C ASN A 17 -41.13 1.14 -32.92
N GLU A 18 -41.66 -0.04 -32.69
CA GLU A 18 -41.20 -0.91 -31.59
C GLU A 18 -39.73 -1.36 -31.78
N LYS A 19 -39.33 -1.62 -33.03
CA LYS A 19 -37.94 -1.90 -33.39
C LYS A 19 -37.04 -0.67 -33.19
N GLN A 20 -37.48 0.54 -33.52
CA GLN A 20 -36.72 1.77 -33.31
C GLN A 20 -36.50 2.04 -31.82
N ASP A 21 -37.54 1.88 -31.00
CA ASP A 21 -37.42 2.06 -29.53
C ASP A 21 -36.48 1.01 -28.90
N PHE A 22 -36.53 -0.23 -29.35
CA PHE A 22 -35.63 -1.28 -28.90
C PHE A 22 -34.14 -0.97 -29.23
N PHE A 23 -33.87 -0.48 -30.46
CA PHE A 23 -32.53 -0.07 -30.85
C PHE A 23 -32.02 1.15 -30.08
N ALA A 24 -32.91 2.10 -29.75
CA ALA A 24 -32.57 3.27 -28.93
C ALA A 24 -32.18 2.83 -27.51
N ILE A 25 -32.94 1.94 -26.87
CA ILE A 25 -32.65 1.40 -25.54
C ILE A 25 -31.32 0.62 -25.53
N MET A 26 -31.07 -0.20 -26.55
CA MET A 26 -29.81 -0.96 -26.67
C MET A 26 -28.59 -0.04 -26.83
N LYS A 27 -28.74 1.06 -27.57
CA LYS A 27 -27.70 2.06 -27.79
C LYS A 27 -27.36 2.81 -26.49
N ASP A 28 -28.37 3.13 -25.69
CA ASP A 28 -28.21 3.75 -24.37
C ASP A 28 -27.52 2.83 -23.36
N CYS A 29 -27.92 1.55 -23.29
CA CYS A 29 -27.24 0.56 -22.46
C CYS A 29 -25.76 0.38 -22.83
N LYS A 30 -25.42 0.38 -24.11
CA LYS A 30 -24.04 0.27 -24.59
C LYS A 30 -23.23 1.52 -24.23
N SER A 31 -23.80 2.71 -24.39
CA SER A 31 -23.22 3.99 -24.01
C SER A 31 -22.93 4.07 -22.51
N TRP A 32 -23.86 3.61 -21.68
CA TRP A 32 -23.73 3.61 -20.22
C TRP A 32 -22.60 2.67 -19.75
N ARG A 33 -22.49 1.47 -20.34
CA ARG A 33 -21.40 0.52 -20.04
C ARG A 33 -20.03 1.08 -20.41
N ILE A 34 -19.91 1.83 -21.48
CA ILE A 34 -18.67 2.49 -21.88
C ILE A 34 -18.30 3.57 -20.88
N LYS A 35 -19.26 4.42 -20.49
CA LYS A 35 -19.05 5.49 -19.49
C LYS A 35 -18.62 4.90 -18.14
N LEU A 36 -19.25 3.80 -17.69
CA LEU A 36 -18.90 3.13 -16.45
C LEU A 36 -17.48 2.56 -16.48
N LYS A 37 -17.06 1.94 -17.58
CA LYS A 37 -15.68 1.45 -17.76
C LYS A 37 -14.66 2.59 -17.73
N THR A 38 -14.96 3.72 -18.36
CA THR A 38 -14.10 4.91 -18.38
C THR A 38 -13.92 5.48 -16.97
N VAL A 39 -15.01 5.59 -16.21
CA VAL A 39 -14.97 6.04 -14.81
C VAL A 39 -14.14 5.07 -13.96
N LEU A 40 -14.31 3.75 -14.13
CA LEU A 40 -13.55 2.76 -13.40
C LEU A 40 -12.03 2.86 -13.69
N ILE A 41 -11.66 3.01 -14.95
CA ILE A 41 -10.26 3.17 -15.37
C ILE A 41 -9.68 4.45 -14.75
N PHE A 42 -10.41 5.55 -14.79
CA PHE A 42 -9.98 6.82 -14.19
C PHE A 42 -9.78 6.69 -12.68
N LEU A 43 -10.68 6.00 -12.00
CA LEU A 43 -10.57 5.73 -10.56
C LEU A 43 -9.36 4.85 -10.22
N LEU A 44 -9.06 3.85 -11.04
CA LEU A 44 -7.86 3.02 -10.89
C LEU A 44 -6.56 3.83 -11.08
N ILE A 45 -6.55 4.77 -12.04
CA ILE A 45 -5.41 5.67 -12.27
C ILE A 45 -5.20 6.57 -11.04
N LEU A 46 -6.26 7.16 -10.51
CA LEU A 46 -6.19 7.99 -9.30
C LEU A 46 -5.69 7.19 -8.09
N LEU A 47 -6.19 5.97 -7.91
CA LEU A 47 -5.75 5.08 -6.83
C LEU A 47 -4.26 4.73 -6.96
N SER A 48 -3.82 4.39 -8.18
CA SER A 48 -2.41 4.11 -8.47
C SER A 48 -1.53 5.32 -8.16
N TRP A 49 -1.93 6.51 -8.56
CA TRP A 49 -1.23 7.76 -8.27
C TRP A 49 -1.12 8.02 -6.77
N PHE A 50 -2.20 7.80 -6.04
CA PHE A 50 -2.20 7.93 -4.57
C PHE A 50 -1.18 6.99 -3.91
N VAL A 51 -1.14 5.72 -4.33
CA VAL A 51 -0.16 4.73 -3.80
C VAL A 51 1.28 5.16 -4.10
N VAL A 52 1.54 5.67 -5.31
CA VAL A 52 2.87 6.16 -5.69
C VAL A 52 3.31 7.33 -4.82
N ILE A 53 2.42 8.30 -4.58
CA ILE A 53 2.72 9.44 -3.69
C ILE A 53 3.04 8.95 -2.28
N GLN A 54 2.24 8.03 -1.72
CA GLN A 54 2.50 7.48 -0.39
C GLN A 54 3.84 6.75 -0.32
N TYR A 55 4.23 6.04 -1.37
CA TYR A 55 5.52 5.36 -1.42
C TYR A 55 6.70 6.34 -1.53
N ILE A 56 6.55 7.43 -2.29
CA ILE A 56 7.60 8.46 -2.43
C ILE A 56 7.82 9.21 -1.12
N THR A 57 6.74 9.53 -0.40
CA THR A 57 6.79 10.29 0.86
C THR A 57 7.14 9.43 2.09
N ALA A 58 7.15 8.10 1.96
CA ALA A 58 7.52 7.21 3.04
C ALA A 58 9.00 7.34 3.43
N GLU A 59 9.28 7.33 4.72
CA GLU A 59 10.66 7.24 5.24
C GLU A 59 11.18 5.82 5.04
N LYS A 60 12.40 5.70 4.52
CA LYS A 60 13.01 4.43 4.15
C LYS A 60 14.36 4.29 4.81
N TYR A 61 14.51 3.23 5.58
CA TYR A 61 15.76 2.87 6.25
C TYR A 61 16.28 1.55 5.71
N VAL A 62 17.55 1.47 5.41
CA VAL A 62 18.23 0.20 5.14
C VAL A 62 18.56 -0.42 6.49
N ALA A 63 18.20 -1.68 6.69
CA ALA A 63 18.50 -2.43 7.90
C ALA A 63 19.50 -3.53 7.60
N ILE A 64 20.53 -3.66 8.42
CA ILE A 64 21.62 -4.62 8.28
C ILE A 64 21.92 -5.26 9.62
N VAL A 65 22.11 -6.57 9.64
CA VAL A 65 22.67 -7.31 10.76
C VAL A 65 23.55 -8.45 10.22
N ASN A 66 24.71 -8.64 10.81
CA ASN A 66 25.60 -9.76 10.49
C ASN A 66 25.52 -10.76 11.64
N VAL A 67 25.05 -11.98 11.37
CA VAL A 67 24.98 -13.05 12.37
C VAL A 67 26.24 -13.88 12.30
N LEU A 68 27.00 -13.89 13.39
CA LEU A 68 28.30 -14.53 13.52
C LEU A 68 28.25 -15.74 14.45
N GLY A 69 29.27 -16.59 14.36
CA GLY A 69 29.56 -17.62 15.37
C GLY A 69 30.05 -16.99 16.68
N GLU A 70 30.17 -17.82 17.72
CA GLU A 70 30.27 -17.40 19.13
C GLU A 70 31.44 -16.47 19.53
N ASN A 71 32.40 -16.09 18.65
CA ASN A 71 33.66 -15.45 19.08
C ASN A 71 34.06 -14.14 18.34
N GLU A 72 33.18 -13.45 17.62
CA GLU A 72 33.58 -12.24 16.89
C GLU A 72 32.96 -10.96 17.48
N GLN A 73 33.79 -9.88 17.54
CA GLN A 73 33.44 -8.61 18.17
C GLN A 73 32.61 -7.68 17.27
N ILE A 74 31.81 -6.86 17.93
CA ILE A 74 30.75 -6.00 17.40
C ILE A 74 31.33 -4.62 17.01
N SER A 75 31.01 -4.16 15.80
CA SER A 75 31.06 -2.74 15.46
C SER A 75 29.76 -2.32 14.79
N ALA A 76 29.15 -1.25 15.30
CA ALA A 76 27.94 -0.66 14.73
C ALA A 76 28.28 0.75 14.21
N GLY A 77 27.86 1.04 12.98
CA GLY A 77 28.00 2.38 12.39
C GLY A 77 26.72 3.19 12.53
N GLU A 78 26.82 4.48 12.83
CA GLU A 78 25.69 5.41 12.79
C GLU A 78 25.62 6.11 11.43
N ASN A 79 24.57 5.84 10.67
CA ASN A 79 24.22 6.59 9.48
C ASN A 79 22.71 6.90 9.51
N LYS A 80 22.31 8.09 9.12
CA LYS A 80 20.95 8.62 9.32
C LYS A 80 19.84 7.78 8.68
N ASP A 81 20.16 7.07 7.60
CA ASP A 81 19.22 6.24 6.85
C ASP A 81 19.52 4.72 6.99
N LEU A 82 20.42 4.37 7.91
CA LEU A 82 20.87 3.00 8.15
C LEU A 82 20.55 2.58 9.58
N ILE A 83 19.83 1.47 9.70
CA ILE A 83 19.62 0.77 10.98
C ILE A 83 20.65 -0.36 11.03
N ASP A 84 21.83 -0.06 11.51
CA ASP A 84 22.91 -1.04 11.63
C ASP A 84 22.85 -1.68 13.03
N TYR A 85 22.55 -2.97 13.07
CA TYR A 85 22.56 -3.76 14.31
C TYR A 85 23.94 -4.32 14.64
N GLY A 86 24.89 -4.16 13.74
CA GLY A 86 26.24 -4.72 13.87
C GLY A 86 26.29 -6.22 13.74
N ASN A 87 27.31 -6.79 14.37
CA ASN A 87 27.53 -8.22 14.44
C ASN A 87 26.82 -8.79 15.68
N LEU A 88 25.95 -9.78 15.49
CA LEU A 88 25.23 -10.44 16.58
C LEU A 88 25.60 -11.92 16.64
N PRO A 89 25.89 -12.46 17.82
CA PRO A 89 26.01 -13.91 18.01
C PRO A 89 24.64 -14.58 17.87
N LYS A 90 24.61 -15.86 17.64
CA LYS A 90 23.38 -16.67 17.74
C LYS A 90 22.79 -16.57 19.14
N GLY A 91 21.48 -16.41 19.25
CA GLY A 91 20.80 -16.16 20.52
C GLY A 91 20.99 -14.73 21.04
N GLY A 92 21.66 -13.88 20.29
CA GLY A 92 21.88 -12.47 20.65
C GLY A 92 20.73 -11.55 20.28
N SER A 93 20.72 -10.36 20.85
CA SER A 93 19.76 -9.31 20.53
C SER A 93 20.42 -7.95 20.43
N SER A 94 19.86 -7.07 19.61
CA SER A 94 20.28 -5.66 19.52
C SER A 94 19.06 -4.80 19.27
N THR A 95 19.07 -3.61 19.84
CA THR A 95 17.96 -2.65 19.75
C THR A 95 18.44 -1.32 19.19
N ARG A 96 17.61 -0.74 18.29
CA ARG A 96 17.81 0.60 17.73
C ARG A 96 16.54 1.41 17.86
N PHE A 97 16.70 2.72 17.91
CA PHE A 97 15.59 3.65 18.07
C PHE A 97 15.49 4.59 16.89
N ILE A 98 14.27 4.81 16.40
CA ILE A 98 13.94 5.81 15.39
C ILE A 98 12.92 6.75 16.00
N THR A 99 13.19 8.05 15.93
CA THR A 99 12.25 9.08 16.37
C THR A 99 11.45 9.55 15.16
N ILE A 100 10.14 9.40 15.24
CA ILE A 100 9.19 9.92 14.24
C ILE A 100 8.44 11.11 14.82
N SER A 101 8.16 12.09 13.98
CA SER A 101 7.38 13.27 14.36
C SER A 101 6.27 13.56 13.38
N ASN A 102 5.16 14.04 13.89
CA ASN A 102 4.08 14.61 13.11
C ASN A 102 4.12 16.13 13.22
N SER A 103 4.79 16.80 12.30
CA SER A 103 4.85 18.27 12.26
C SER A 103 3.57 18.90 11.67
N GLY A 104 2.65 18.10 11.14
CA GLY A 104 1.38 18.54 10.57
C GLY A 104 0.37 19.04 11.61
N ASN A 105 -0.77 19.54 11.12
CA ASN A 105 -1.88 20.05 11.96
C ASN A 105 -3.02 18.99 12.12
N SER A 106 -2.90 17.84 11.50
CA SER A 106 -3.86 16.71 11.60
C SER A 106 -3.15 15.45 12.03
N ASP A 107 -3.91 14.52 12.61
CA ASP A 107 -3.40 13.21 12.98
C ASP A 107 -2.95 12.43 11.74
N ILE A 108 -1.93 11.60 11.89
CA ILE A 108 -1.45 10.70 10.84
C ILE A 108 -1.49 9.25 11.35
N TYR A 109 -1.76 8.34 10.42
CA TYR A 109 -1.66 6.91 10.67
C TYR A 109 -0.28 6.43 10.27
N ILE A 110 0.38 5.73 11.20
CA ILE A 110 1.72 5.15 11.00
C ILE A 110 1.59 3.67 10.67
N LYS A 111 2.16 3.29 9.52
CA LYS A 111 2.28 1.90 9.08
C LYS A 111 3.74 1.58 8.81
N ILE A 112 4.25 0.51 9.44
CA ILE A 112 5.64 0.08 9.29
C ILE A 112 5.67 -1.23 8.50
N LEU A 113 6.39 -1.24 7.38
CA LEU A 113 6.68 -2.45 6.61
C LEU A 113 8.14 -2.84 6.75
N LYS A 114 8.40 -4.12 6.96
CA LYS A 114 9.72 -4.71 7.04
C LYS A 114 9.90 -5.67 5.86
N ILE A 115 10.89 -5.41 5.00
CA ILE A 115 11.10 -6.13 3.74
C ILE A 115 12.53 -6.68 3.71
N GLY A 116 12.71 -7.84 3.09
CA GLY A 116 14.02 -8.49 2.96
C GLY A 116 14.28 -9.55 4.03
N GLY A 117 15.47 -10.13 4.00
CA GLY A 117 15.86 -11.23 4.89
C GLY A 117 15.80 -10.87 6.38
N ILE A 118 16.23 -9.66 6.71
CA ILE A 118 16.22 -9.14 8.08
C ILE A 118 14.80 -8.85 8.59
N GLY A 119 13.82 -8.65 7.70
CA GLY A 119 12.45 -8.29 8.09
C GLY A 119 11.76 -9.31 9.01
N LYS A 120 12.18 -10.58 8.96
CA LYS A 120 11.70 -11.64 9.85
C LYS A 120 12.32 -11.58 11.24
N LEU A 121 13.54 -11.04 11.35
CA LEU A 121 14.27 -10.92 12.60
C LEU A 121 13.93 -9.64 13.36
N ILE A 122 13.51 -8.57 12.64
CA ILE A 122 13.15 -7.30 13.25
C ILE A 122 11.79 -7.40 13.95
N LYS A 123 11.76 -7.05 15.20
CA LYS A 123 10.55 -6.74 15.97
C LYS A 123 10.43 -5.23 16.13
N VAL A 124 9.24 -4.70 16.20
CA VAL A 124 8.97 -3.30 16.50
C VAL A 124 7.99 -3.22 17.66
N ASN A 125 8.24 -2.32 18.60
CA ASN A 125 7.40 -2.18 19.78
C ASN A 125 5.99 -1.72 19.46
N ARG A 126 5.81 -0.95 18.37
CA ARG A 126 4.52 -0.40 17.98
C ARG A 126 4.39 -0.30 16.47
N ASN A 127 3.28 -0.78 15.92
CA ASN A 127 2.92 -0.69 14.51
C ASN A 127 1.42 -0.43 14.41
N ASP A 128 0.96 0.11 13.29
CA ASP A 128 -0.45 0.34 13.01
C ASP A 128 -1.13 1.24 14.09
N PHE A 129 -0.67 2.49 14.22
CA PHE A 129 -1.16 3.43 15.22
C PHE A 129 -1.31 4.85 14.68
N PHE A 130 -2.07 5.67 15.40
CA PHE A 130 -2.19 7.10 15.11
C PHE A 130 -1.18 7.90 15.92
N LEU A 131 -0.51 8.84 15.24
CA LEU A 131 0.35 9.86 15.84
C LEU A 131 -0.38 11.20 15.73
N ARG A 132 -0.64 11.82 16.86
CA ARG A 132 -1.39 13.09 16.93
C ARG A 132 -0.63 14.24 16.28
N SER A 133 -1.36 15.31 15.96
CA SER A 133 -0.74 16.57 15.52
C SER A 133 0.31 17.04 16.53
N LYS A 134 1.51 17.42 16.03
CA LYS A 134 2.67 17.88 16.81
C LYS A 134 3.28 16.87 17.79
N GLU A 135 2.84 15.61 17.75
CA GLU A 135 3.36 14.53 18.59
C GLU A 135 4.68 13.99 18.04
N ILE A 136 5.54 13.57 18.95
CA ILE A 136 6.82 12.90 18.66
C ILE A 136 6.77 11.54 19.37
N GLU A 137 7.12 10.48 18.65
CA GLU A 137 7.15 9.11 19.15
C GLU A 137 8.52 8.49 18.89
N LYS A 138 9.04 7.76 19.88
CA LYS A 138 10.27 6.99 19.78
C LYS A 138 9.95 5.53 19.54
N LEU A 139 10.19 5.04 18.34
CA LEU A 139 10.00 3.65 17.97
C LEU A 139 11.24 2.83 18.30
N GLU A 140 11.01 1.67 18.90
CA GLU A 140 12.02 0.69 19.21
C GLU A 140 11.99 -0.44 18.18
N PHE A 141 13.12 -0.68 17.55
CA PHE A 141 13.35 -1.77 16.60
C PHE A 141 14.38 -2.72 17.19
N SER A 142 13.97 -3.92 17.54
CA SER A 142 14.86 -4.96 18.06
C SER A 142 15.06 -6.07 17.04
N VAL A 143 16.26 -6.58 16.94
CA VAL A 143 16.59 -7.83 16.24
C VAL A 143 16.93 -8.87 17.29
N GLU A 144 16.32 -10.04 17.15
CA GLU A 144 16.63 -11.21 17.96
C GLU A 144 17.04 -12.35 17.02
N THR A 145 18.19 -12.95 17.30
CA THR A 145 18.68 -14.13 16.58
C THR A 145 18.41 -15.36 17.44
N GLU A 146 17.90 -16.41 16.83
CA GLU A 146 17.72 -17.72 17.48
C GLU A 146 19.00 -18.57 17.39
N ALA A 147 19.10 -19.61 18.21
CA ALA A 147 20.28 -20.49 18.22
C ALA A 147 20.49 -21.20 16.88
N ASP A 148 19.42 -21.42 16.11
CA ASP A 148 19.43 -22.03 14.77
C ASP A 148 19.52 -21.00 13.61
N THR A 149 19.58 -19.70 13.94
CA THR A 149 19.75 -18.66 12.91
C THR A 149 21.06 -18.88 12.14
N LYS A 150 20.95 -18.90 10.82
CA LYS A 150 22.13 -19.13 9.96
C LYS A 150 23.12 -17.97 10.04
N GLU A 151 24.39 -18.29 10.11
CA GLU A 151 25.49 -17.34 10.08
C GLU A 151 25.60 -16.73 8.68
N LYS A 152 25.19 -15.48 8.57
CA LYS A 152 25.32 -14.66 7.34
C LYS A 152 24.88 -13.23 7.62
N GLU A 153 25.14 -12.38 6.68
CA GLU A 153 24.56 -11.04 6.63
C GLU A 153 23.09 -11.12 6.23
N TYR A 154 22.23 -10.45 7.02
CA TYR A 154 20.83 -10.23 6.72
C TYR A 154 20.62 -8.75 6.44
N THR A 155 20.09 -8.47 5.25
CA THR A 155 19.79 -7.11 4.80
C THR A 155 18.32 -6.96 4.47
N GLY A 156 17.85 -5.71 4.49
CA GLY A 156 16.50 -5.39 4.09
C GLY A 156 16.17 -3.91 4.26
N LYS A 157 14.89 -3.61 4.27
CA LYS A 157 14.38 -2.24 4.40
C LYS A 157 13.26 -2.17 5.42
N VAL A 158 13.28 -1.12 6.22
CA VAL A 158 12.17 -0.68 7.04
C VAL A 158 11.57 0.56 6.36
N ILE A 159 10.29 0.51 6.05
CA ILE A 159 9.56 1.59 5.38
C ILE A 159 8.47 2.06 6.33
N ILE A 160 8.51 3.34 6.68
CA ILE A 160 7.53 3.98 7.57
C ILE A 160 6.63 4.88 6.74
N PHE A 161 5.37 4.48 6.60
CA PHE A 161 4.34 5.27 5.94
C PHE A 161 3.67 6.22 6.95
N LYS A 162 3.56 7.48 6.57
CA LYS A 162 2.84 8.54 7.30
C LYS A 162 1.60 8.93 6.53
N ILE A 163 0.48 8.30 6.81
CA ILE A 163 -0.77 8.46 6.05
C ILE A 163 -1.66 9.50 6.76
N PRO A 164 -1.97 10.64 6.13
CA PRO A 164 -2.87 11.62 6.73
C PRO A 164 -4.24 10.99 7.02
N LYS A 165 -4.79 11.26 8.21
CA LYS A 165 -6.18 10.91 8.51
C LYS A 165 -7.08 11.82 7.69
N ILE A 166 -7.72 11.24 6.68
CA ILE A 166 -8.78 11.92 5.93
C ILE A 166 -10.04 11.88 6.81
N LEU A 167 -10.57 13.05 7.10
CA LEU A 167 -11.83 13.23 7.86
C LEU A 167 -13.01 12.60 7.12
#